data_a69ec6749bbb84474154299af333c308
#
_entry.id   a69ec6749bbb84474154299af333c308
#
_cell.length_a   1.000
_cell.length_b   1.000
_cell.length_c   1.000
_cell.angle_alpha   90.00
_cell.angle_beta   90.00
_cell.angle_gamma   90.00
#
_symmetry.space_group_name_H-M   'P 1'
#
loop_
_entity.id
_entity.type
_entity.pdbx_description
1 polymer ?
#
loop_
_entity_poly.entity_id
_entity_poly.type
_entity_poly.pdbx_seq_one_letter_code
_entity_poly.pdbx_strand_id
1 'polypeptide(L)'
;MIGDLVIETKGLRKTFISKEKGGKKEVEAVKGINLTVRKGEIFGFLGPNGAGKSTTQKMLSTLLCPTGGEAKVLGYDLAKQQEQIREHVGCVSQAGGADLGSTGVENLVLQAQLYGLDTLTAKKSATEFIERLQMSTFIERPAQSYSGGQKRRLDIALGMIHHPQLLLLDEPTSGLDPQSRAYLWGEIKKLKAEGVTIFLTTQYMDEADKLCDTIAIIDNGKIIVTGTPGELKSSVGGDTIVFSFLSEETACNAETLLKEKIQVERIQTNNNSVYLNIKDGERMMPDLLRSLDARNLEAQTVTLSRPSLDDVFLKYTGRSLREDERK
;
A
#
# COMPACT_ATOMS: atom_id res chain seq x y z
N MET A 1 -21.96 -1.95 16.89
CA MET A 1 -20.97 -1.73 15.80
C MET A 1 -19.60 -2.36 16.10
N ILE A 2 -19.58 -3.57 16.72
CA ILE A 2 -18.33 -4.30 17.06
C ILE A 2 -18.01 -5.39 16.02
N GLY A 3 -18.84 -5.55 14.97
CA GLY A 3 -18.73 -6.63 13.97
C GLY A 3 -17.95 -6.33 12.68
N ASP A 4 -17.39 -5.12 12.49
CA ASP A 4 -16.80 -4.72 11.22
C ASP A 4 -15.26 -4.71 11.20
N LEU A 5 -14.58 -5.06 12.31
CA LEU A 5 -13.12 -5.08 12.38
C LEU A 5 -12.58 -6.49 12.10
N VAL A 6 -11.71 -6.58 11.08
CA VAL A 6 -11.05 -7.82 10.67
C VAL A 6 -9.69 -7.97 11.33
N ILE A 7 -8.97 -6.87 11.54
CA ILE A 7 -7.72 -6.84 12.31
C ILE A 7 -7.83 -5.76 13.38
N GLU A 8 -7.46 -6.13 14.60
CA GLU A 8 -7.38 -5.22 15.74
C GLU A 8 -6.13 -5.54 16.55
N THR A 9 -5.23 -4.55 16.74
CA THR A 9 -4.03 -4.73 17.56
C THR A 9 -3.93 -3.65 18.63
N LYS A 10 -3.43 -4.02 19.81
CA LYS A 10 -3.17 -3.13 20.93
C LYS A 10 -1.75 -3.33 21.43
N GLY A 11 -0.90 -2.36 21.18
CA GLY A 11 0.50 -2.37 21.61
C GLY A 11 1.28 -3.57 21.07
N LEU A 12 0.97 -4.08 19.87
CA LEU A 12 1.61 -5.27 19.29
C LEU A 12 3.11 -5.05 19.13
N ARG A 13 3.93 -5.99 19.64
CA ARG A 13 5.39 -5.88 19.67
C ARG A 13 6.08 -7.12 19.15
N LYS A 14 7.27 -6.90 18.57
CA LYS A 14 8.19 -7.98 18.23
C LYS A 14 9.63 -7.55 18.44
N THR A 15 10.31 -8.25 19.34
CA THR A 15 11.74 -8.14 19.58
C THR A 15 12.42 -9.42 19.13
N PHE A 16 13.49 -9.29 18.34
CA PHE A 16 14.37 -10.38 17.96
C PHE A 16 15.63 -10.31 18.82
N ILE A 17 16.11 -11.46 19.27
CA ILE A 17 17.35 -11.59 20.04
C ILE A 17 18.34 -12.38 19.19
N SER A 18 19.42 -11.73 18.77
CA SER A 18 20.55 -12.38 18.07
C SER A 18 21.74 -12.52 19.02
N LYS A 19 22.48 -13.63 18.86
CA LYS A 19 23.76 -13.82 19.55
C LYS A 19 24.88 -13.37 18.59
N GLU A 20 25.54 -12.28 18.91
CA GLU A 20 26.73 -11.80 18.19
C GLU A 20 27.99 -12.05 19.06
N LYS A 21 29.20 -11.99 18.43
CA LYS A 21 30.49 -12.24 19.15
C LYS A 21 30.76 -11.33 20.37
N GLY A 22 29.90 -10.33 20.62
CA GLY A 22 30.02 -9.38 21.75
C GLY A 22 28.89 -9.48 22.77
N GLY A 23 27.94 -10.44 22.65
CA GLY A 23 26.80 -10.57 23.56
C GLY A 23 25.46 -10.77 22.87
N LYS A 24 24.36 -10.58 23.60
CA LYS A 24 23.00 -10.58 23.05
C LYS A 24 22.70 -9.20 22.49
N LYS A 25 22.28 -9.13 21.23
CA LYS A 25 21.74 -7.92 20.61
C LYS A 25 20.24 -8.07 20.47
N GLU A 26 19.51 -7.12 21.02
CA GLU A 26 18.06 -7.04 20.92
C GLU A 26 17.68 -6.02 19.84
N VAL A 27 16.81 -6.43 18.92
CA VAL A 27 16.26 -5.56 17.88
C VAL A 27 14.74 -5.58 18.00
N GLU A 28 14.16 -4.48 18.44
CA GLU A 28 12.71 -4.30 18.49
C GLU A 28 12.22 -3.87 17.10
N ALA A 29 11.79 -4.86 16.31
CA ALA A 29 11.34 -4.66 14.93
C ALA A 29 9.94 -4.05 14.86
N VAL A 30 9.08 -4.31 15.87
CA VAL A 30 7.74 -3.72 15.99
C VAL A 30 7.58 -3.21 17.42
N LYS A 31 7.28 -1.92 17.57
CA LYS A 31 7.41 -1.16 18.82
C LYS A 31 6.05 -0.72 19.40
N GLY A 32 5.13 -1.68 19.54
CA GLY A 32 3.84 -1.40 20.18
C GLY A 32 2.85 -0.70 19.22
N ILE A 33 2.55 -1.32 18.10
CA ILE A 33 1.61 -0.77 17.12
C ILE A 33 0.16 -1.02 17.50
N ASN A 34 -0.68 0.01 17.25
CA ASN A 34 -2.12 -0.07 17.32
C ASN A 34 -2.66 0.05 15.89
N LEU A 35 -3.37 -0.96 15.44
CA LEU A 35 -3.86 -1.08 14.07
C LEU A 35 -5.29 -1.56 14.08
N THR A 36 -6.11 -1.01 13.20
CA THR A 36 -7.48 -1.45 12.95
C THR A 36 -7.72 -1.56 11.45
N VAL A 37 -8.25 -2.70 10.99
CA VAL A 37 -8.63 -2.95 9.59
C VAL A 37 -10.10 -3.34 9.54
N ARG A 38 -10.85 -2.70 8.67
CA ARG A 38 -12.29 -2.94 8.50
C ARG A 38 -12.54 -4.01 7.47
N LYS A 39 -13.69 -4.67 7.57
CA LYS A 39 -14.14 -5.67 6.60
C LYS A 39 -14.33 -5.04 5.22
N GLY A 40 -13.82 -5.71 4.19
CA GLY A 40 -14.00 -5.32 2.77
C GLY A 40 -13.16 -4.12 2.33
N GLU A 41 -12.19 -3.64 3.15
CA GLU A 41 -11.26 -2.61 2.70
C GLU A 41 -9.93 -3.21 2.18
N ILE A 42 -9.23 -2.44 1.37
CA ILE A 42 -7.81 -2.62 1.10
C ILE A 42 -7.04 -1.73 2.05
N PHE A 43 -6.36 -2.32 3.00
CA PHE A 43 -5.52 -1.62 3.96
C PHE A 43 -4.05 -1.69 3.55
N GLY A 44 -3.42 -0.53 3.35
CA GLY A 44 -2.01 -0.40 3.00
C GLY A 44 -1.12 -0.18 4.22
N PHE A 45 -0.10 -0.99 4.37
CA PHE A 45 0.93 -0.82 5.39
C PHE A 45 2.23 -0.37 4.72
N LEU A 46 2.41 0.95 4.63
CA LEU A 46 3.40 1.64 3.82
C LEU A 46 4.62 2.02 4.64
N GLY A 47 5.83 1.76 4.12
CA GLY A 47 7.05 2.20 4.78
C GLY A 47 8.32 1.65 4.12
N PRO A 48 9.51 2.13 4.53
CA PRO A 48 10.79 1.69 4.00
C PRO A 48 11.12 0.23 4.36
N ASN A 49 12.17 -0.29 3.74
CA ASN A 49 12.73 -1.59 4.11
C ASN A 49 13.23 -1.56 5.56
N GLY A 50 12.97 -2.63 6.30
CA GLY A 50 13.32 -2.71 7.71
C GLY A 50 12.37 -1.96 8.67
N ALA A 51 11.31 -1.27 8.20
CA ALA A 51 10.36 -0.56 9.06
C ALA A 51 9.48 -1.47 9.93
N GLY A 52 9.46 -2.80 9.70
CA GLY A 52 8.66 -3.75 10.45
C GLY A 52 7.43 -4.30 9.70
N LYS A 53 7.26 -3.98 8.41
CA LYS A 53 6.11 -4.40 7.58
C LYS A 53 5.91 -5.91 7.54
N SER A 54 6.87 -6.64 6.97
CA SER A 54 6.79 -8.12 6.85
C SER A 54 6.77 -8.81 8.22
N THR A 55 7.42 -8.23 9.23
CA THR A 55 7.36 -8.74 10.62
C THR A 55 5.94 -8.66 11.17
N THR A 56 5.26 -7.53 10.96
CA THR A 56 3.86 -7.33 11.37
C THR A 56 2.95 -8.31 10.64
N GLN A 57 3.10 -8.43 9.32
CA GLN A 57 2.30 -9.37 8.52
C GLN A 57 2.51 -10.82 8.96
N LYS A 58 3.76 -11.25 9.23
CA LYS A 58 4.06 -12.60 9.75
C LYS A 58 3.44 -12.84 11.13
N MET A 59 3.30 -11.83 11.97
CA MET A 59 2.56 -11.97 13.23
C MET A 59 1.06 -12.15 12.95
N LEU A 60 0.45 -11.31 12.11
CA LEU A 60 -0.97 -11.38 11.77
C LEU A 60 -1.35 -12.71 11.09
N SER A 61 -0.44 -13.29 10.31
CA SER A 61 -0.61 -14.61 9.68
C SER A 61 -0.28 -15.79 10.59
N THR A 62 -0.01 -15.56 11.87
CA THR A 62 0.40 -16.59 12.84
C THR A 62 1.73 -17.30 12.57
N LEU A 63 2.51 -16.85 11.57
CA LEU A 63 3.84 -17.40 11.26
C LEU A 63 4.91 -16.97 12.26
N LEU A 64 4.63 -15.91 13.04
CA LEU A 64 5.54 -15.37 14.03
C LEU A 64 4.78 -14.97 15.30
N CYS A 65 5.20 -15.50 16.45
CA CYS A 65 4.59 -15.13 17.71
C CYS A 65 5.02 -13.70 18.13
N PRO A 66 4.08 -12.83 18.54
CA PRO A 66 4.41 -11.56 19.17
C PRO A 66 5.24 -11.74 20.44
N THR A 67 6.02 -10.72 20.81
CA THR A 67 6.72 -10.67 22.13
C THR A 67 5.95 -9.86 23.15
N GLY A 68 4.89 -9.15 22.73
CA GLY A 68 4.01 -8.38 23.61
C GLY A 68 2.86 -7.74 22.86
N GLY A 69 1.92 -7.18 23.62
CA GLY A 69 0.68 -6.63 23.09
C GLY A 69 -0.37 -7.70 22.84
N GLU A 70 -1.53 -7.26 22.35
CA GLU A 70 -2.68 -8.10 22.02
C GLU A 70 -3.09 -7.87 20.58
N ALA A 71 -3.62 -8.90 19.93
CA ALA A 71 -4.19 -8.79 18.59
C ALA A 71 -5.35 -9.77 18.39
N LYS A 72 -6.33 -9.32 17.60
CA LYS A 72 -7.40 -10.16 17.06
C LYS A 72 -7.39 -10.09 15.55
N VAL A 73 -7.58 -11.24 14.92
CA VAL A 73 -7.75 -11.37 13.47
C VAL A 73 -9.04 -12.13 13.22
N LEU A 74 -9.96 -11.53 12.45
CA LEU A 74 -11.31 -12.06 12.22
C LEU A 74 -12.08 -12.37 13.53
N GLY A 75 -11.82 -11.60 14.58
CA GLY A 75 -12.40 -11.81 15.91
C GLY A 75 -11.67 -12.84 16.77
N TYR A 76 -10.79 -13.66 16.21
CA TYR A 76 -10.01 -14.67 16.91
C TYR A 76 -8.76 -14.07 17.58
N ASP A 77 -8.46 -14.53 18.79
CA ASP A 77 -7.25 -14.14 19.53
C ASP A 77 -5.98 -14.68 18.86
N LEU A 78 -5.07 -13.79 18.48
CA LEU A 78 -3.86 -14.15 17.74
C LEU A 78 -2.93 -15.12 18.49
N ALA A 79 -2.93 -15.10 19.81
CA ALA A 79 -2.06 -15.96 20.62
C ALA A 79 -2.69 -17.33 20.89
N LYS A 80 -4.03 -17.41 20.98
CA LYS A 80 -4.75 -18.58 21.47
C LYS A 80 -5.49 -19.37 20.39
N GLN A 81 -5.87 -18.71 19.28
CA GLN A 81 -6.77 -19.26 18.26
C GLN A 81 -6.14 -19.24 16.87
N GLN A 82 -4.88 -19.67 16.77
CA GLN A 82 -4.10 -19.58 15.53
C GLN A 82 -4.64 -20.48 14.41
N GLU A 83 -5.20 -21.63 14.73
CA GLU A 83 -5.77 -22.56 13.75
C GLU A 83 -6.98 -21.93 13.07
N GLN A 84 -7.91 -21.38 13.85
CA GLN A 84 -9.10 -20.68 13.32
C GLN A 84 -8.72 -19.49 12.44
N ILE A 85 -7.64 -18.78 12.80
CA ILE A 85 -7.12 -17.69 11.94
C ILE A 85 -6.63 -18.25 10.60
N ARG A 86 -5.82 -19.32 10.62
CA ARG A 86 -5.25 -19.91 9.39
C ARG A 86 -6.30 -20.46 8.44
N GLU A 87 -7.42 -20.95 8.94
CA GLU A 87 -8.53 -21.45 8.11
C GLU A 87 -9.19 -20.34 7.27
N HIS A 88 -9.10 -19.07 7.71
CA HIS A 88 -9.83 -17.96 7.11
C HIS A 88 -8.92 -16.87 6.53
N VAL A 89 -7.60 -17.05 6.63
CA VAL A 89 -6.58 -16.08 6.18
C VAL A 89 -5.75 -16.68 5.07
N GLY A 90 -5.71 -15.99 3.92
CA GLY A 90 -4.76 -16.28 2.86
C GLY A 90 -3.49 -15.44 3.02
N CYS A 91 -2.35 -16.01 2.68
CA CYS A 91 -1.06 -15.35 2.76
C CYS A 91 -0.26 -15.50 1.47
N VAL A 92 0.25 -14.38 0.99
CA VAL A 92 1.16 -14.34 -0.16
C VAL A 92 2.44 -13.63 0.27
N SER A 93 3.52 -14.38 0.42
CA SER A 93 4.82 -13.84 0.82
C SER A 93 5.53 -13.16 -0.35
N GLN A 94 6.51 -12.32 -0.06
CA GLN A 94 7.35 -11.69 -1.09
C GLN A 94 8.15 -12.72 -1.90
N ALA A 95 8.63 -13.77 -1.26
CA ALA A 95 9.40 -14.83 -1.90
C ALA A 95 8.58 -15.81 -2.75
N GLY A 96 7.23 -15.71 -2.68
CA GLY A 96 6.32 -16.69 -3.25
C GLY A 96 6.13 -17.92 -2.34
N GLY A 97 5.28 -18.86 -2.80
CA GLY A 97 4.95 -20.08 -2.05
C GLY A 97 4.86 -21.33 -2.92
N ALA A 98 5.05 -21.18 -4.25
CA ALA A 98 4.92 -22.29 -5.18
C ALA A 98 6.16 -23.23 -5.14
N ASP A 99 5.93 -24.53 -5.23
CA ASP A 99 6.97 -25.49 -5.58
C ASP A 99 7.36 -25.30 -7.05
N LEU A 100 8.60 -24.90 -7.28
CA LEU A 100 9.12 -24.58 -8.59
C LEU A 100 9.28 -25.80 -9.50
N GLY A 101 9.41 -27.00 -8.94
CA GLY A 101 9.54 -28.27 -9.67
C GLY A 101 8.22 -28.80 -10.21
N SER A 102 7.10 -28.44 -9.58
CA SER A 102 5.76 -28.85 -9.92
C SER A 102 5.08 -27.90 -10.90
N THR A 103 4.05 -28.37 -11.61
CA THR A 103 3.17 -27.52 -12.43
C THR A 103 2.33 -26.60 -11.57
N GLY A 104 1.77 -25.54 -12.15
CA GLY A 104 0.87 -24.67 -11.41
C GLY A 104 -0.41 -25.37 -10.96
N VAL A 105 -0.95 -26.31 -11.77
CA VAL A 105 -2.11 -27.13 -11.37
C VAL A 105 -1.80 -27.97 -10.15
N GLU A 106 -0.66 -28.68 -10.13
CA GLU A 106 -0.24 -29.50 -9.00
C GLU A 106 -0.07 -28.65 -7.74
N ASN A 107 0.55 -27.48 -7.86
CA ASN A 107 0.67 -26.52 -6.76
C ASN A 107 -0.71 -26.13 -6.18
N LEU A 108 -1.66 -25.74 -7.03
CA LEU A 108 -2.99 -25.33 -6.60
C LEU A 108 -3.77 -26.45 -5.93
N VAL A 109 -3.77 -27.65 -6.52
CA VAL A 109 -4.48 -28.81 -5.96
C VAL A 109 -3.87 -29.23 -4.63
N LEU A 110 -2.55 -29.28 -4.53
CA LEU A 110 -1.85 -29.60 -3.28
C LEU A 110 -2.18 -28.58 -2.19
N GLN A 111 -2.11 -27.30 -2.52
CA GLN A 111 -2.40 -26.24 -1.56
C GLN A 111 -3.84 -26.32 -1.04
N ALA A 112 -4.82 -26.57 -1.93
CA ALA A 112 -6.22 -26.77 -1.55
C ALA A 112 -6.39 -27.95 -0.61
N GLN A 113 -5.73 -29.08 -0.88
CA GLN A 113 -5.76 -30.26 -0.02
C GLN A 113 -5.10 -30.01 1.35
N LEU A 114 -4.02 -29.21 1.42
CA LEU A 114 -3.41 -28.80 2.68
C LEU A 114 -4.36 -27.96 3.56
N TYR A 115 -5.30 -27.23 2.93
CA TYR A 115 -6.40 -26.55 3.63
C TYR A 115 -7.61 -27.48 3.91
N GLY A 116 -7.50 -28.79 3.68
CA GLY A 116 -8.52 -29.78 4.02
C GLY A 116 -9.60 -29.99 2.96
N LEU A 117 -9.47 -29.41 1.75
CA LEU A 117 -10.41 -29.68 0.66
C LEU A 117 -10.20 -31.10 0.11
N ASP A 118 -11.29 -31.80 -0.16
CA ASP A 118 -11.22 -33.10 -0.87
C ASP A 118 -10.72 -32.90 -2.32
N THR A 119 -10.26 -33.95 -2.95
CA THR A 119 -9.64 -33.89 -4.29
C THR A 119 -10.55 -33.30 -5.36
N LEU A 120 -11.86 -33.54 -5.31
CA LEU A 120 -12.80 -33.03 -6.30
C LEU A 120 -12.99 -31.52 -6.12
N THR A 121 -13.22 -31.08 -4.89
CA THR A 121 -13.35 -29.67 -4.52
C THR A 121 -12.05 -28.92 -4.80
N ALA A 122 -10.89 -29.50 -4.48
CA ALA A 122 -9.57 -28.92 -4.76
C ALA A 122 -9.35 -28.65 -6.27
N LYS A 123 -9.68 -29.62 -7.13
CA LYS A 123 -9.61 -29.46 -8.60
C LYS A 123 -10.57 -28.39 -9.10
N LYS A 124 -11.81 -28.34 -8.58
CA LYS A 124 -12.79 -27.32 -8.93
C LYS A 124 -12.30 -25.92 -8.58
N SER A 125 -11.82 -25.73 -7.36
CA SER A 125 -11.25 -24.45 -6.90
C SER A 125 -10.02 -24.06 -7.75
N ALA A 126 -9.14 -25.03 -8.06
CA ALA A 126 -7.99 -24.78 -8.94
C ALA A 126 -8.44 -24.27 -10.32
N THR A 127 -9.42 -24.91 -10.94
CA THR A 127 -9.97 -24.50 -12.27
C THR A 127 -10.52 -23.08 -12.21
N GLU A 128 -11.28 -22.75 -11.17
CA GLU A 128 -11.84 -21.41 -10.97
C GLU A 128 -10.73 -20.33 -10.95
N PHE A 129 -9.68 -20.51 -10.15
CA PHE A 129 -8.57 -19.53 -10.07
C PHE A 129 -7.69 -19.51 -11.31
N ILE A 130 -7.54 -20.65 -12.02
CA ILE A 130 -6.84 -20.69 -13.32
C ILE A 130 -7.54 -19.80 -14.36
N GLU A 131 -8.85 -19.91 -14.47
CA GLU A 131 -9.65 -19.10 -15.40
C GLU A 131 -9.65 -17.64 -14.98
N ARG A 132 -9.95 -17.37 -13.72
CA ARG A 132 -10.03 -16.03 -13.14
C ARG A 132 -8.75 -15.23 -13.31
N LEU A 133 -7.58 -15.82 -13.03
CA LEU A 133 -6.28 -15.18 -13.12
C LEU A 133 -5.61 -15.35 -14.49
N GLN A 134 -6.35 -15.84 -15.49
CA GLN A 134 -5.89 -16.01 -16.88
C GLN A 134 -4.58 -16.82 -16.96
N MET A 135 -4.54 -17.97 -16.28
CA MET A 135 -3.33 -18.80 -16.19
C MET A 135 -3.34 -19.97 -17.17
N SER A 136 -4.44 -20.21 -17.91
CA SER A 136 -4.65 -21.39 -18.77
C SER A 136 -3.52 -21.65 -19.79
N THR A 137 -2.84 -20.60 -20.26
CA THR A 137 -1.77 -20.73 -21.27
C THR A 137 -0.44 -21.24 -20.73
N PHE A 138 -0.25 -21.24 -19.41
CA PHE A 138 1.05 -21.61 -18.80
C PHE A 138 0.96 -22.56 -17.61
N ILE A 139 -0.24 -22.78 -17.07
CA ILE A 139 -0.46 -23.46 -15.79
C ILE A 139 0.05 -24.93 -15.77
N GLU A 140 0.06 -25.60 -16.92
CA GLU A 140 0.54 -26.98 -17.08
C GLU A 140 2.08 -27.10 -17.14
N ARG A 141 2.80 -26.00 -17.22
CA ARG A 141 4.27 -25.99 -17.21
C ARG A 141 4.80 -25.99 -15.78
N PRO A 142 6.03 -26.48 -15.53
CA PRO A 142 6.68 -26.31 -14.23
C PRO A 142 6.80 -24.83 -13.84
N ALA A 143 6.51 -24.50 -12.58
CA ALA A 143 6.48 -23.13 -12.09
C ALA A 143 7.84 -22.39 -12.18
N GLN A 144 8.96 -23.14 -12.21
CA GLN A 144 10.28 -22.53 -12.45
C GLN A 144 10.39 -21.79 -13.79
N SER A 145 9.61 -22.23 -14.82
CA SER A 145 9.60 -21.64 -16.17
C SER A 145 8.79 -20.36 -16.28
N TYR A 146 8.09 -19.95 -15.22
CA TYR A 146 7.19 -18.80 -15.26
C TYR A 146 7.94 -17.47 -15.20
N SER A 147 7.42 -16.46 -15.91
CA SER A 147 7.84 -15.08 -15.71
C SER A 147 7.48 -14.58 -14.31
N GLY A 148 8.05 -13.46 -13.86
CA GLY A 148 7.72 -12.88 -12.55
C GLY A 148 6.21 -12.63 -12.37
N GLY A 149 5.55 -12.06 -13.38
CA GLY A 149 4.10 -11.84 -13.36
C GLY A 149 3.29 -13.13 -13.33
N GLN A 150 3.72 -14.18 -14.04
CA GLN A 150 3.08 -15.50 -14.00
C GLN A 150 3.22 -16.16 -12.64
N LYS A 151 4.43 -16.11 -12.03
CA LYS A 151 4.65 -16.59 -10.65
C LYS A 151 3.75 -15.87 -9.67
N ARG A 152 3.64 -14.54 -9.78
CA ARG A 152 2.82 -13.76 -8.86
C ARG A 152 1.32 -14.06 -8.98
N ARG A 153 0.82 -14.34 -10.19
CA ARG A 153 -0.57 -14.82 -10.36
C ARG A 153 -0.79 -16.16 -9.66
N LEU A 154 0.15 -17.09 -9.80
CA LEU A 154 0.10 -18.37 -9.10
C LEU A 154 0.13 -18.19 -7.58
N ASP A 155 1.02 -17.34 -7.05
CA ASP A 155 1.10 -17.08 -5.62
C ASP A 155 -0.22 -16.51 -5.05
N ILE A 156 -0.89 -15.62 -5.79
CA ILE A 156 -2.21 -15.10 -5.39
C ILE A 156 -3.25 -16.21 -5.42
N ALA A 157 -3.27 -17.04 -6.47
CA ALA A 157 -4.18 -18.17 -6.53
C ALA A 157 -3.98 -19.12 -5.33
N LEU A 158 -2.73 -19.42 -4.98
CA LEU A 158 -2.39 -20.25 -3.81
C LEU A 158 -2.90 -19.63 -2.50
N GLY A 159 -2.75 -18.31 -2.33
CA GLY A 159 -3.26 -17.60 -1.17
C GLY A 159 -4.78 -17.54 -1.10
N MET A 160 -5.46 -17.67 -2.23
CA MET A 160 -6.92 -17.57 -2.36
C MET A 160 -7.64 -18.91 -2.47
N ILE A 161 -6.93 -20.03 -2.64
CA ILE A 161 -7.48 -21.33 -3.05
C ILE A 161 -8.57 -21.89 -2.12
N HIS A 162 -8.53 -21.51 -0.85
CA HIS A 162 -9.49 -21.90 0.19
C HIS A 162 -10.54 -20.82 0.48
N HIS A 163 -10.67 -19.80 -0.40
CA HIS A 163 -11.62 -18.67 -0.31
C HIS A 163 -11.56 -17.92 1.04
N PRO A 164 -10.41 -17.38 1.43
CA PRO A 164 -10.23 -16.69 2.70
C PRO A 164 -11.04 -15.38 2.79
N GLN A 165 -11.39 -14.99 4.01
CA GLN A 165 -12.04 -13.70 4.29
C GLN A 165 -11.06 -12.53 4.36
N LEU A 166 -9.79 -12.83 4.67
CA LEU A 166 -8.68 -11.86 4.74
C LEU A 166 -7.50 -12.37 3.93
N LEU A 167 -6.99 -11.54 3.01
CA LEU A 167 -5.79 -11.83 2.23
C LEU A 167 -4.65 -10.89 2.67
N LEU A 168 -3.54 -11.48 3.09
CA LEU A 168 -2.31 -10.78 3.47
C LEU A 168 -1.31 -10.85 2.32
N LEU A 169 -0.92 -9.69 1.77
CA LEU A 169 -0.01 -9.57 0.63
C LEU A 169 1.28 -8.85 1.05
N ASP A 170 2.42 -9.55 1.00
CA ASP A 170 3.72 -8.95 1.30
C ASP A 170 4.39 -8.47 0.01
N GLU A 171 4.47 -7.14 -0.17
CA GLU A 171 5.04 -6.45 -1.33
C GLU A 171 4.60 -7.07 -2.67
N PRO A 172 3.28 -7.08 -2.97
CA PRO A 172 2.72 -7.89 -4.07
C PRO A 172 3.26 -7.57 -5.45
N THR A 173 3.74 -6.35 -5.69
CA THR A 173 4.21 -5.92 -7.00
C THR A 173 5.71 -5.69 -7.09
N SER A 174 6.46 -6.06 -6.05
CA SER A 174 7.92 -5.91 -6.03
C SER A 174 8.56 -6.72 -7.17
N GLY A 175 9.44 -6.07 -7.94
CA GLY A 175 10.16 -6.70 -9.05
C GLY A 175 9.31 -6.96 -10.32
N LEU A 176 8.06 -6.52 -10.37
CA LEU A 176 7.21 -6.64 -11.57
C LEU A 176 7.40 -5.45 -12.52
N ASP A 177 7.30 -5.74 -13.81
CA ASP A 177 7.19 -4.73 -14.84
C ASP A 177 5.89 -3.92 -14.71
N PRO A 178 5.80 -2.70 -15.30
CA PRO A 178 4.63 -1.83 -15.16
C PRO A 178 3.30 -2.47 -15.63
N GLN A 179 3.33 -3.30 -16.66
CA GLN A 179 2.14 -3.94 -17.21
C GLN A 179 1.64 -5.03 -16.24
N SER A 180 2.54 -5.89 -15.75
CA SER A 180 2.24 -6.92 -14.77
C SER A 180 1.72 -6.31 -13.45
N ARG A 181 2.29 -5.17 -13.02
CA ARG A 181 1.84 -4.41 -11.85
C ARG A 181 0.41 -3.89 -12.03
N ALA A 182 0.12 -3.23 -13.16
CA ALA A 182 -1.22 -2.71 -13.43
C ALA A 182 -2.28 -3.82 -13.50
N TYR A 183 -1.94 -4.96 -14.12
CA TYR A 183 -2.81 -6.13 -14.13
C TYR A 183 -3.11 -6.61 -12.70
N LEU A 184 -2.08 -6.77 -11.88
CA LEU A 184 -2.23 -7.24 -10.51
C LEU A 184 -3.08 -6.31 -9.65
N TRP A 185 -2.91 -5.00 -9.80
CA TRP A 185 -3.76 -4.01 -9.13
C TRP A 185 -5.24 -4.18 -9.52
N GLY A 186 -5.51 -4.49 -10.79
CA GLY A 186 -6.86 -4.81 -11.25
C GLY A 186 -7.44 -6.04 -10.55
N GLU A 187 -6.65 -7.10 -10.40
CA GLU A 187 -7.09 -8.32 -9.71
C GLU A 187 -7.33 -8.09 -8.20
N ILE A 188 -6.45 -7.36 -7.54
CA ILE A 188 -6.62 -6.99 -6.13
C ILE A 188 -7.93 -6.21 -5.91
N LYS A 189 -8.25 -5.26 -6.80
CA LYS A 189 -9.52 -4.52 -6.75
C LYS A 189 -10.74 -5.40 -6.96
N LYS A 190 -10.66 -6.41 -7.84
CA LYS A 190 -11.75 -7.38 -8.06
C LYS A 190 -11.97 -8.22 -6.81
N LEU A 191 -10.91 -8.72 -6.17
CA LEU A 191 -11.00 -9.47 -4.91
C LEU A 191 -11.72 -8.66 -3.83
N LYS A 192 -11.37 -7.38 -3.68
CA LYS A 192 -12.09 -6.47 -2.79
C LYS A 192 -13.57 -6.34 -3.13
N ALA A 193 -13.89 -6.17 -4.42
CA ALA A 193 -15.28 -6.03 -4.88
C ALA A 193 -16.14 -7.27 -4.58
N GLU A 194 -15.51 -8.43 -4.44
CA GLU A 194 -16.13 -9.70 -4.03
C GLU A 194 -16.22 -9.85 -2.50
N GLY A 195 -15.81 -8.84 -1.75
CA GLY A 195 -15.93 -8.80 -0.30
C GLY A 195 -14.71 -9.32 0.48
N VAL A 196 -13.60 -9.66 -0.20
CA VAL A 196 -12.36 -10.05 0.47
C VAL A 196 -11.72 -8.81 1.09
N THR A 197 -11.36 -8.90 2.37
CA THR A 197 -10.54 -7.88 3.03
C THR A 197 -9.08 -8.09 2.65
N ILE A 198 -8.35 -7.02 2.34
CA ILE A 198 -6.96 -7.13 1.91
C ILE A 198 -6.08 -6.25 2.79
N PHE A 199 -5.05 -6.87 3.35
CA PHE A 199 -3.97 -6.16 4.04
C PHE A 199 -2.70 -6.33 3.20
N LEU A 200 -2.19 -5.24 2.65
CA LEU A 200 -0.97 -5.28 1.85
C LEU A 200 0.15 -4.45 2.48
N THR A 201 1.36 -5.00 2.43
CA THR A 201 2.56 -4.23 2.74
C THR A 201 3.18 -3.73 1.45
N THR A 202 3.70 -2.51 1.47
CA THR A 202 4.41 -1.96 0.31
C THR A 202 5.41 -0.88 0.72
N GLN A 203 6.40 -0.65 -0.13
CA GLN A 203 7.27 0.52 -0.10
C GLN A 203 6.94 1.51 -1.23
N TYR A 204 6.05 1.13 -2.17
CA TYR A 204 5.69 1.94 -3.32
C TYR A 204 4.49 2.84 -3.00
N MET A 205 4.71 4.16 -3.03
CA MET A 205 3.69 5.18 -2.74
C MET A 205 2.56 5.15 -3.75
N ASP A 206 2.88 4.93 -5.03
CA ASP A 206 1.91 4.85 -6.12
C ASP A 206 0.98 3.63 -5.99
N GLU A 207 1.48 2.51 -5.46
CA GLU A 207 0.66 1.34 -5.15
C GLU A 207 -0.32 1.64 -4.02
N ALA A 208 0.18 2.19 -2.91
CA ALA A 208 -0.65 2.56 -1.77
C ALA A 208 -1.73 3.59 -2.16
N ASP A 209 -1.35 4.62 -2.93
CA ASP A 209 -2.27 5.69 -3.38
C ASP A 209 -3.38 5.17 -4.31
N LYS A 210 -3.07 4.21 -5.19
CA LYS A 210 -4.02 3.70 -6.19
C LYS A 210 -4.90 2.56 -5.70
N LEU A 211 -4.45 1.80 -4.71
CA LEU A 211 -5.15 0.59 -4.25
C LEU A 211 -5.87 0.77 -2.93
N CYS A 212 -5.26 1.47 -1.96
CA CYS A 212 -5.68 1.39 -0.58
C CYS A 212 -6.81 2.37 -0.26
N ASP A 213 -7.78 1.90 0.53
CA ASP A 213 -8.82 2.76 1.13
C ASP A 213 -8.26 3.49 2.35
N THR A 214 -7.46 2.78 3.14
CA THR A 214 -6.78 3.28 4.33
C THR A 214 -5.31 2.91 4.26
N ILE A 215 -4.44 3.82 4.66
CA ILE A 215 -2.99 3.61 4.71
C ILE A 215 -2.50 3.91 6.13
N ALA A 216 -1.71 3.00 6.69
CA ALA A 216 -0.88 3.30 7.84
C ALA A 216 0.58 3.40 7.38
N ILE A 217 1.22 4.53 7.65
CA ILE A 217 2.64 4.73 7.40
C ILE A 217 3.41 4.26 8.62
N ILE A 218 4.35 3.32 8.39
CA ILE A 218 5.22 2.78 9.44
C ILE A 218 6.67 3.17 9.16
N ASP A 219 7.37 3.62 10.20
CA ASP A 219 8.81 3.84 10.18
C ASP A 219 9.43 3.40 11.52
N ASN A 220 10.61 2.77 11.45
CA ASN A 220 11.36 2.31 12.62
C ASN A 220 10.51 1.52 13.64
N GLY A 221 9.60 0.68 13.16
CA GLY A 221 8.74 -0.18 13.99
C GLY A 221 7.53 0.51 14.62
N LYS A 222 7.23 1.77 14.27
CA LYS A 222 6.09 2.54 14.80
C LYS A 222 5.19 3.03 13.67
N ILE A 223 3.88 3.01 13.89
CA ILE A 223 2.94 3.71 13.01
C ILE A 223 3.07 5.21 13.29
N ILE A 224 3.32 5.97 12.22
CA ILE A 224 3.53 7.42 12.25
C ILE A 224 2.21 8.15 12.04
N VAL A 225 1.42 7.70 11.05
CA VAL A 225 0.13 8.30 10.72
C VAL A 225 -0.74 7.24 10.02
N THR A 226 -2.06 7.36 10.19
CA THR A 226 -3.05 6.52 9.52
C THR A 226 -4.17 7.40 8.98
N GLY A 227 -4.66 7.12 7.78
CA GLY A 227 -5.77 7.81 7.14
C GLY A 227 -6.02 7.32 5.73
N THR A 228 -7.04 7.84 5.08
CA THR A 228 -7.23 7.64 3.63
C THR A 228 -6.13 8.35 2.84
N PRO A 229 -5.79 7.91 1.61
CA PRO A 229 -4.81 8.60 0.78
C PRO A 229 -5.09 10.10 0.63
N GLY A 230 -6.38 10.47 0.49
CA GLY A 230 -6.81 11.87 0.38
C GLY A 230 -6.56 12.68 1.66
N GLU A 231 -6.94 12.14 2.83
CA GLU A 231 -6.71 12.78 4.13
C GLU A 231 -5.21 12.97 4.39
N LEU A 232 -4.40 11.94 4.13
CA LEU A 232 -2.96 12.01 4.33
C LEU A 232 -2.33 13.09 3.45
N LYS A 233 -2.65 13.14 2.16
CA LYS A 233 -2.15 14.16 1.23
C LYS A 233 -2.61 15.56 1.63
N SER A 234 -3.88 15.72 2.01
CA SER A 234 -4.41 17.02 2.49
C SER A 234 -3.72 17.51 3.77
N SER A 235 -3.21 16.59 4.60
CA SER A 235 -2.50 16.95 5.84
C SER A 235 -1.16 17.66 5.60
N VAL A 236 -0.57 17.51 4.42
CA VAL A 236 0.75 18.08 4.08
C VAL A 236 0.62 19.53 3.63
N GLY A 237 -0.51 19.89 3.02
CA GLY A 237 -0.81 21.22 2.49
C GLY A 237 -1.78 21.15 1.33
N GLY A 238 -2.15 22.30 0.78
CA GLY A 238 -2.98 22.39 -0.42
C GLY A 238 -2.21 22.05 -1.70
N ASP A 239 -2.95 22.08 -2.81
CA ASP A 239 -2.37 21.98 -4.14
C ASP A 239 -1.41 23.16 -4.38
N THR A 240 -0.33 22.93 -5.11
CA THR A 240 0.58 23.99 -5.53
C THR A 240 0.34 24.31 -7.00
N ILE A 241 -0.14 25.54 -7.29
CA ILE A 241 -0.23 26.05 -8.64
C ILE A 241 0.98 26.94 -8.90
N VAL A 242 1.67 26.72 -10.01
CA VAL A 242 2.80 27.55 -10.45
C VAL A 242 2.41 28.21 -11.75
N PHE A 243 2.37 29.55 -11.73
CA PHE A 243 2.20 30.39 -12.92
C PHE A 243 3.57 30.97 -13.30
N SER A 244 4.05 30.73 -14.52
CA SER A 244 5.27 31.32 -15.01
C SER A 244 4.96 32.42 -16.04
N PHE A 245 5.64 33.55 -15.95
CA PHE A 245 5.41 34.75 -16.75
C PHE A 245 6.66 35.10 -17.58
N LEU A 246 6.53 36.03 -18.52
CA LEU A 246 7.64 36.51 -19.35
C LEU A 246 8.68 37.30 -18.57
N SER A 247 8.23 38.01 -17.51
CA SER A 247 9.13 38.88 -16.73
C SER A 247 8.82 38.78 -15.23
N GLU A 248 9.80 39.13 -14.43
CA GLU A 248 9.66 39.19 -12.96
C GLU A 248 8.66 40.28 -12.53
N GLU A 249 8.59 41.39 -13.27
CA GLU A 249 7.63 42.46 -13.03
C GLU A 249 6.19 41.97 -13.21
N THR A 250 5.92 41.20 -14.27
CA THR A 250 4.60 40.59 -14.51
C THR A 250 4.24 39.60 -13.41
N ALA A 251 5.22 38.83 -12.93
CA ALA A 251 5.01 37.88 -11.81
C ALA A 251 4.66 38.62 -10.51
N CYS A 252 5.31 39.71 -10.16
CA CYS A 252 5.01 40.53 -8.99
C CYS A 252 3.60 41.16 -9.05
N ASN A 253 3.20 41.65 -10.23
CA ASN A 253 1.85 42.15 -10.42
C ASN A 253 0.78 41.06 -10.29
N ALA A 254 1.07 39.87 -10.82
CA ALA A 254 0.20 38.70 -10.69
C ALA A 254 0.08 38.24 -9.22
N GLU A 255 1.16 38.22 -8.45
CA GLU A 255 1.17 37.90 -7.03
C GLU A 255 0.23 38.85 -6.26
N THR A 256 0.34 40.16 -6.53
CA THR A 256 -0.50 41.20 -5.89
C THR A 256 -1.99 40.96 -6.16
N LEU A 257 -2.35 40.71 -7.42
CA LEU A 257 -3.72 40.42 -7.84
C LEU A 257 -4.27 39.15 -7.17
N LEU A 258 -3.46 38.09 -7.14
CA LEU A 258 -3.86 36.80 -6.59
C LEU A 258 -4.07 36.89 -5.07
N LYS A 259 -3.24 37.67 -4.36
CA LYS A 259 -3.41 37.95 -2.91
C LYS A 259 -4.73 38.65 -2.58
N GLU A 260 -5.17 39.56 -3.45
CA GLU A 260 -6.43 40.30 -3.23
C GLU A 260 -7.67 39.40 -3.40
N LYS A 261 -7.60 38.41 -4.29
CA LYS A 261 -8.76 37.62 -4.69
C LYS A 261 -9.04 36.37 -3.85
N ILE A 262 -8.02 35.83 -3.20
CA ILE A 262 -8.14 34.51 -2.57
C ILE A 262 -7.52 34.51 -1.17
N GLN A 263 -8.18 33.80 -0.24
CA GLN A 263 -7.53 33.37 1.00
C GLN A 263 -6.55 32.24 0.67
N VAL A 264 -5.31 32.60 0.36
CA VAL A 264 -4.22 31.65 0.10
C VAL A 264 -3.55 31.24 1.40
N GLU A 265 -3.26 29.96 1.54
CA GLU A 265 -2.44 29.48 2.66
C GLU A 265 -1.01 30.03 2.55
N ARG A 266 -0.48 30.08 1.33
CA ARG A 266 0.85 30.65 1.04
C ARG A 266 0.96 31.04 -0.42
N ILE A 267 1.52 32.24 -0.70
CA ILE A 267 1.92 32.68 -2.03
C ILE A 267 3.36 33.12 -1.99
N GLN A 268 4.13 32.79 -3.01
CA GLN A 268 5.54 33.08 -3.07
C GLN A 268 5.97 33.31 -4.53
N THR A 269 6.64 34.43 -4.82
CA THR A 269 7.23 34.70 -6.14
C THR A 269 8.72 34.42 -6.11
N ASN A 270 9.20 33.71 -7.10
CA ASN A 270 10.60 33.44 -7.33
C ASN A 270 10.92 33.66 -8.81
N ASN A 271 11.76 34.65 -9.12
CA ASN A 271 12.02 35.13 -10.46
C ASN A 271 10.71 35.47 -11.19
N ASN A 272 10.49 34.88 -12.36
CA ASN A 272 9.30 35.08 -13.19
C ASN A 272 8.14 34.11 -12.88
N SER A 273 8.16 33.42 -11.75
CA SER A 273 7.14 32.40 -11.40
C SER A 273 6.50 32.67 -10.04
N VAL A 274 5.17 32.53 -9.99
CA VAL A 274 4.34 32.66 -8.79
C VAL A 274 3.91 31.27 -8.35
N TYR A 275 4.24 30.90 -7.12
CA TYR A 275 3.88 29.67 -6.45
C TYR A 275 2.72 29.93 -5.50
N LEU A 276 1.62 29.25 -5.72
CA LEU A 276 0.38 29.42 -4.99
C LEU A 276 0.01 28.11 -4.29
N ASN A 277 -0.02 28.10 -2.96
CA ASN A 277 -0.50 26.95 -2.19
C ASN A 277 -1.95 27.19 -1.76
N ILE A 278 -2.88 26.30 -2.18
CA ILE A 278 -4.31 26.54 -2.12
C ILE A 278 -5.07 25.22 -2.03
N LYS A 279 -6.16 25.21 -1.25
CA LYS A 279 -7.09 24.08 -1.24
C LYS A 279 -7.87 24.02 -2.53
N ASP A 280 -8.11 22.81 -3.06
CA ASP A 280 -8.88 22.58 -4.29
C ASP A 280 -8.36 23.35 -5.50
N GLY A 281 -7.02 23.37 -5.69
CA GLY A 281 -6.35 24.13 -6.75
C GLY A 281 -6.87 23.81 -8.15
N GLU A 282 -7.22 22.55 -8.43
CA GLU A 282 -7.81 22.14 -9.72
C GLU A 282 -9.10 22.88 -10.02
N ARG A 283 -9.97 23.01 -9.03
CA ARG A 283 -11.27 23.70 -9.18
C ARG A 283 -11.10 25.22 -9.32
N MET A 284 -10.10 25.77 -8.64
CA MET A 284 -9.86 27.20 -8.62
C MET A 284 -9.03 27.71 -9.80
N MET A 285 -8.22 26.85 -10.41
CA MET A 285 -7.31 27.22 -11.50
C MET A 285 -7.98 27.95 -12.67
N PRO A 286 -9.16 27.55 -13.19
CA PRO A 286 -9.82 28.27 -14.27
C PRO A 286 -10.20 29.72 -13.91
N ASP A 287 -10.64 29.97 -12.67
CA ASP A 287 -11.03 31.29 -12.21
C ASP A 287 -9.81 32.19 -11.95
N LEU A 288 -8.68 31.58 -11.52
CA LEU A 288 -7.41 32.27 -11.37
C LEU A 288 -6.86 32.72 -12.72
N LEU A 289 -6.86 31.85 -13.72
CA LEU A 289 -6.46 32.17 -15.09
C LEU A 289 -7.29 33.32 -15.67
N ARG A 290 -8.63 33.22 -15.60
CA ARG A 290 -9.50 34.31 -16.07
C ARG A 290 -9.20 35.65 -15.35
N SER A 291 -8.82 35.60 -14.10
CA SER A 291 -8.51 36.80 -13.32
C SER A 291 -7.20 37.44 -13.74
N LEU A 292 -6.20 36.61 -14.10
CA LEU A 292 -4.92 37.08 -14.65
C LEU A 292 -5.14 37.67 -16.05
N ASP A 293 -5.87 36.98 -16.92
CA ASP A 293 -6.19 37.41 -18.28
C ASP A 293 -6.93 38.75 -18.30
N ALA A 294 -7.91 38.95 -17.40
CA ALA A 294 -8.69 40.18 -17.28
C ALA A 294 -7.84 41.41 -16.92
N ARG A 295 -6.60 41.22 -16.45
CA ARG A 295 -5.60 42.28 -16.14
C ARG A 295 -4.44 42.29 -17.10
N ASN A 296 -4.53 41.56 -18.22
CA ASN A 296 -3.45 41.38 -19.20
C ASN A 296 -2.14 40.81 -18.59
N LEU A 297 -2.28 39.97 -17.55
CA LEU A 297 -1.16 39.25 -16.92
C LEU A 297 -1.14 37.80 -17.46
N GLU A 298 -0.71 37.65 -18.70
CA GLU A 298 -0.73 36.39 -19.42
C GLU A 298 0.33 35.41 -18.87
N ALA A 299 -0.11 34.29 -18.33
CA ALA A 299 0.78 33.22 -17.89
C ALA A 299 1.26 32.39 -19.08
N GLN A 300 2.59 32.23 -19.23
CA GLN A 300 3.20 31.43 -20.29
C GLN A 300 3.00 29.95 -20.05
N THR A 301 3.11 29.53 -18.80
CA THR A 301 2.85 28.15 -18.36
C THR A 301 2.11 28.12 -17.05
N VAL A 302 1.27 27.11 -16.89
CA VAL A 302 0.58 26.81 -15.63
C VAL A 302 0.80 25.35 -15.29
N THR A 303 1.26 25.08 -14.06
CA THR A 303 1.47 23.72 -13.57
C THR A 303 0.72 23.55 -12.26
N LEU A 304 -0.07 22.47 -12.15
CA LEU A 304 -0.72 22.06 -10.93
C LEU A 304 0.04 20.86 -10.36
N SER A 305 0.55 21.00 -9.15
CA SER A 305 1.16 19.91 -8.40
C SER A 305 0.32 19.60 -7.17
N ARG A 306 -0.12 18.37 -7.04
CA ARG A 306 -0.84 17.88 -5.86
C ARG A 306 0.13 17.24 -4.88
N PRO A 307 -0.11 17.37 -3.57
CA PRO A 307 0.67 16.63 -2.59
C PRO A 307 0.65 15.13 -2.87
N SER A 308 1.79 14.50 -2.75
CA SER A 308 1.99 13.07 -2.90
C SER A 308 2.12 12.38 -1.54
N LEU A 309 2.05 11.05 -1.50
CA LEU A 309 2.38 10.30 -0.29
C LEU A 309 3.88 10.39 0.04
N ASP A 310 4.76 10.68 -0.93
CA ASP A 310 6.17 11.00 -0.68
C ASP A 310 6.31 12.26 0.19
N ASP A 311 5.50 13.30 -0.09
CA ASP A 311 5.49 14.52 0.70
C ASP A 311 4.96 14.27 2.12
N VAL A 312 3.94 13.39 2.26
CA VAL A 312 3.45 12.95 3.56
C VAL A 312 4.56 12.27 4.35
N PHE A 313 5.24 11.30 3.74
CA PHE A 313 6.33 10.58 4.38
C PHE A 313 7.46 11.53 4.82
N LEU A 314 7.89 12.41 3.93
CA LEU A 314 8.92 13.43 4.20
C LEU A 314 8.52 14.34 5.37
N LYS A 315 7.28 14.82 5.40
CA LYS A 315 6.78 15.67 6.48
C LYS A 315 6.88 15.02 7.86
N TYR A 316 6.49 13.75 7.94
CA TYR A 316 6.40 13.05 9.23
C TYR A 316 7.71 12.37 9.67
N THR A 317 8.63 12.07 8.75
CA THR A 317 9.89 11.35 9.04
C THR A 317 11.14 12.22 8.89
N GLY A 318 11.03 13.37 8.21
CA GLY A 318 12.15 14.26 7.90
C GLY A 318 13.09 13.74 6.81
N ARG A 319 12.75 12.64 6.12
CA ARG A 319 13.55 12.03 5.04
C ARG A 319 12.66 11.47 3.93
N SER A 320 13.19 11.34 2.72
CA SER A 320 12.51 10.72 1.59
C SER A 320 12.72 9.20 1.60
N LEU A 321 11.69 8.41 1.20
CA LEU A 321 11.85 6.97 0.99
C LEU A 321 12.91 6.62 -0.07
N ARG A 322 13.09 7.48 -1.08
CA ARG A 322 14.06 7.26 -2.17
C ARG A 322 15.53 7.38 -1.74
N GLU A 323 15.80 8.00 -0.60
CA GLU A 323 17.16 8.12 -0.05
C GLU A 323 17.61 6.83 0.63
N ASP A 324 16.70 6.01 1.14
CA ASP A 324 17.01 4.73 1.80
C ASP A 324 17.36 3.61 0.81
N GLU A 325 16.99 3.73 -0.48
CA GLU A 325 17.36 2.77 -1.53
C GLU A 325 18.81 2.90 -2.02
N ARG A 326 19.53 3.96 -1.62
CA ARG A 326 20.91 4.26 -2.07
C ARG A 326 21.98 3.89 -1.04
N LYS A 327 21.60 3.31 0.08
CA LYS A 327 22.50 2.79 1.13
C LYS A 327 22.43 1.25 1.18
#